data_b5577102928da4111668f7dcdc89db47
#
_entry.id   b5577102928da4111668f7dcdc89db47
#
_cell.length_a   1.000
_cell.length_b   1.000
_cell.length_c   1.000
_cell.angle_alpha   90.00
_cell.angle_beta   90.00
_cell.angle_gamma   90.00
#
_symmetry.space_group_name_H-M   'P 1'
#
loop_
_entity.id
_entity.type
_entity.pdbx_description
1 polymer ?
#
loop_
_entity_poly.entity_id
_entity_poly.type
_entity_poly.pdbx_seq_one_letter_code
_entity_poly.pdbx_strand_id
1 'polypeptide(L)'
;MSSRTAEKTLALIVAFFMVSSVSVLVMKYANWRTATPSYTYTTPHTTRTTRSEQIIANYLREFPAKSEIREKAISILKEYLGKSGVILQRSIHVSAGSSSRVKLTLHSGIIYELTVSVNGCFTGSCDIGLKLLDSNYRIAVVNTSTGSRFIIGRYTSLRVNFTLHTLEEEGVFYLELDNSYSIITSKSVYITLRAYYPRYAFNDEYFKVFAIGHWVSMNIRYISDPLIEDEYIAPPNETLRVGAGDCDDYAVLLATLYRSVGLNAVVGLIDTNGDNKVDHATALVYFTGNPTEILKGISKWASVLGIKVEKISYFNADGGVYLIVDPPMSTYKNNPWSIYHTPYRLIKIIKP
;
A
#
# COMPACT_ATOMS: atom_id res chain seq x y z
N MET A 1 18.77 47.77 -36.51
CA MET A 1 18.45 47.00 -35.27
C MET A 1 19.68 46.27 -34.81
N SER A 2 20.18 46.53 -33.62
CA SER A 2 21.47 46.03 -33.18
C SER A 2 21.42 44.54 -32.85
N SER A 3 22.49 43.83 -33.13
CA SER A 3 22.66 42.38 -32.88
C SER A 3 22.25 41.94 -31.44
N ARG A 4 22.46 42.79 -30.47
CA ARG A 4 22.04 42.58 -29.05
C ARG A 4 20.54 42.43 -28.83
N THR A 5 19.70 43.03 -29.67
CA THR A 5 18.23 42.95 -29.52
C THR A 5 17.73 41.60 -30.05
N ALA A 6 18.31 41.11 -31.13
CA ALA A 6 17.99 39.79 -31.70
C ALA A 6 18.36 38.63 -30.77
N GLU A 7 19.52 38.69 -30.11
CA GLU A 7 19.95 37.68 -29.15
C GLU A 7 19.05 37.63 -27.91
N LYS A 8 18.64 38.78 -27.38
CA LYS A 8 17.72 38.85 -26.24
C LYS A 8 16.31 38.28 -26.56
N THR A 9 15.82 38.57 -27.78
CA THR A 9 14.54 38.06 -28.25
C THR A 9 14.59 36.54 -28.46
N LEU A 10 15.68 36.01 -29.03
CA LEU A 10 15.88 34.58 -29.20
C LEU A 10 15.99 33.86 -27.87
N ALA A 11 16.72 34.39 -26.90
CA ALA A 11 16.83 33.83 -25.55
C ALA A 11 15.47 33.77 -24.82
N LEU A 12 14.62 34.80 -24.98
CA LEU A 12 13.29 34.82 -24.40
C LEU A 12 12.35 33.78 -25.01
N ILE A 13 12.42 33.59 -26.34
CA ILE A 13 11.63 32.60 -27.06
C ILE A 13 12.06 31.17 -26.63
N VAL A 14 13.37 30.90 -26.56
CA VAL A 14 13.86 29.59 -26.11
C VAL A 14 13.47 29.30 -24.66
N ALA A 15 13.56 30.30 -23.78
CA ALA A 15 13.12 30.16 -22.38
C ALA A 15 11.60 29.89 -22.27
N PHE A 16 10.76 30.55 -23.07
CA PHE A 16 9.33 30.34 -23.12
C PHE A 16 8.97 28.93 -23.63
N PHE A 17 9.65 28.44 -24.67
CA PHE A 17 9.44 27.07 -25.14
C PHE A 17 9.94 26.01 -24.16
N MET A 18 11.04 26.23 -23.43
CA MET A 18 11.49 25.32 -22.37
C MET A 18 10.52 25.27 -21.20
N VAL A 19 10.01 26.41 -20.73
CA VAL A 19 9.03 26.46 -19.63
C VAL A 19 7.70 25.82 -20.04
N SER A 20 7.22 26.07 -21.26
CA SER A 20 6.00 25.44 -21.77
C SER A 20 6.15 23.92 -21.94
N SER A 21 7.32 23.47 -22.44
CA SER A 21 7.62 22.04 -22.63
C SER A 21 7.71 21.30 -21.29
N VAL A 22 8.35 21.91 -20.29
CA VAL A 22 8.46 21.37 -18.93
C VAL A 22 7.08 21.34 -18.26
N SER A 23 6.25 22.40 -18.42
CA SER A 23 4.91 22.45 -17.86
C SER A 23 3.99 21.39 -18.47
N VAL A 24 4.06 21.16 -19.78
CA VAL A 24 3.30 20.10 -20.47
C VAL A 24 3.80 18.70 -20.06
N LEU A 25 5.10 18.54 -19.86
CA LEU A 25 5.67 17.27 -19.39
C LEU A 25 5.28 17.00 -17.94
N VAL A 26 5.32 18.01 -17.06
CA VAL A 26 4.90 17.91 -15.67
C VAL A 26 3.40 17.65 -15.56
N MET A 27 2.56 18.31 -16.38
CA MET A 27 1.10 18.01 -16.40
C MET A 27 0.81 16.62 -16.96
N LYS A 28 1.49 16.16 -18.02
CA LYS A 28 1.36 14.77 -18.49
C LYS A 28 1.83 13.77 -17.44
N TYR A 29 2.93 14.06 -16.75
CA TYR A 29 3.47 13.19 -15.70
C TYR A 29 2.61 13.20 -14.43
N ALA A 30 2.02 14.36 -14.06
CA ALA A 30 1.08 14.46 -12.94
C ALA A 30 -0.24 13.73 -13.25
N ASN A 31 -0.81 13.89 -14.46
CA ASN A 31 -2.01 13.17 -14.87
C ASN A 31 -1.78 11.66 -15.00
N TRP A 32 -0.56 11.24 -15.36
CA TRP A 32 -0.23 9.81 -15.42
C TRP A 32 -0.07 9.19 -14.02
N ARG A 33 0.36 9.96 -13.01
CA ARG A 33 0.48 9.48 -11.62
C ARG A 33 -0.86 9.31 -10.88
N THR A 34 -1.92 9.99 -11.32
CA THR A 34 -3.22 9.98 -10.63
C THR A 34 -4.28 9.07 -11.26
N ALA A 35 -4.04 8.53 -12.46
CA ALA A 35 -4.96 7.63 -13.11
C ALA A 35 -4.72 6.19 -12.60
N THR A 36 -5.61 5.69 -11.75
CA THR A 36 -5.75 4.24 -11.51
C THR A 36 -6.27 3.61 -12.80
N PRO A 37 -5.56 2.64 -13.40
CA PRO A 37 -6.05 2.01 -14.61
C PRO A 37 -7.33 1.24 -14.31
N SER A 38 -8.44 1.63 -14.95
CA SER A 38 -9.67 0.85 -14.98
C SER A 38 -9.68 -0.01 -16.24
N TYR A 39 -10.02 -1.28 -16.09
CA TYR A 39 -10.10 -2.23 -17.19
C TYR A 39 -11.56 -2.47 -17.56
N THR A 40 -11.84 -2.70 -18.85
CA THR A 40 -13.20 -2.95 -19.34
C THR A 40 -13.56 -4.42 -19.18
N TYR A 41 -14.79 -4.65 -18.70
CA TYR A 41 -15.43 -5.97 -18.70
C TYR A 41 -16.30 -6.09 -19.95
N THR A 42 -16.05 -7.10 -20.78
CA THR A 42 -16.94 -7.50 -21.88
C THR A 42 -17.76 -8.70 -21.41
N THR A 43 -19.09 -8.57 -21.37
CA THR A 43 -19.99 -9.69 -21.06
C THR A 43 -19.70 -10.85 -22.02
N PRO A 44 -19.35 -12.04 -21.53
CA PRO A 44 -19.09 -13.17 -22.39
C PRO A 44 -20.38 -13.62 -23.08
N HIS A 45 -20.29 -13.92 -24.37
CA HIS A 45 -21.29 -14.78 -25.03
C HIS A 45 -21.31 -16.11 -24.27
N THR A 46 -22.51 -16.66 -24.04
CA THR A 46 -22.74 -17.95 -23.36
C THR A 46 -21.95 -19.06 -24.04
N THR A 47 -20.73 -19.28 -23.59
CA THR A 47 -19.89 -20.40 -24.00
C THR A 47 -20.02 -21.56 -23.01
N ARG A 48 -19.96 -22.78 -23.51
CA ARG A 48 -19.94 -23.99 -22.69
C ARG A 48 -18.77 -23.89 -21.69
N THR A 49 -19.05 -24.14 -20.39
CA THR A 49 -18.03 -24.12 -19.35
C THR A 49 -16.96 -25.18 -19.63
N THR A 50 -15.70 -24.79 -19.59
CA THR A 50 -14.57 -25.69 -19.80
C THR A 50 -14.33 -26.57 -18.57
N ARG A 51 -13.52 -27.63 -18.72
CA ARG A 51 -13.11 -28.49 -17.59
C ARG A 51 -12.34 -27.70 -16.54
N SER A 52 -11.39 -26.87 -16.95
CA SER A 52 -10.59 -26.00 -16.07
C SER A 52 -11.48 -25.06 -15.27
N GLU A 53 -12.46 -24.41 -15.89
CA GLU A 53 -13.42 -23.54 -15.22
C GLU A 53 -14.25 -24.28 -14.15
N GLN A 54 -14.62 -25.54 -14.42
CA GLN A 54 -15.34 -26.38 -13.45
C GLN A 54 -14.46 -26.72 -12.25
N ILE A 55 -13.19 -27.05 -12.48
CA ILE A 55 -12.21 -27.31 -11.41
C ILE A 55 -12.05 -26.07 -10.52
N ILE A 56 -11.83 -24.91 -11.11
CA ILE A 56 -11.70 -23.63 -10.38
C ILE A 56 -12.96 -23.38 -9.54
N ALA A 57 -14.16 -23.46 -10.14
CA ALA A 57 -15.41 -23.24 -9.42
C ALA A 57 -15.60 -24.22 -8.24
N ASN A 58 -15.24 -25.48 -8.40
CA ASN A 58 -15.27 -26.47 -7.33
C ASN A 58 -14.28 -26.12 -6.21
N TYR A 59 -13.07 -25.72 -6.53
CA TYR A 59 -12.10 -25.29 -5.52
C TYR A 59 -12.58 -24.07 -4.74
N LEU A 60 -13.14 -23.05 -5.41
CA LEU A 60 -13.71 -21.86 -4.76
C LEU A 60 -14.90 -22.18 -3.83
N ARG A 61 -15.63 -23.29 -4.11
CA ARG A 61 -16.77 -23.72 -3.28
C ARG A 61 -16.32 -24.53 -2.08
N GLU A 62 -15.41 -25.49 -2.28
CA GLU A 62 -15.08 -26.49 -1.27
C GLU A 62 -13.97 -26.07 -0.31
N PHE A 63 -12.89 -25.49 -0.83
CA PHE A 63 -11.67 -25.25 -0.07
C PHE A 63 -11.77 -24.13 0.99
N PRO A 64 -12.56 -23.05 0.85
CA PRO A 64 -12.68 -22.04 1.90
C PRO A 64 -13.18 -22.59 3.24
N ALA A 65 -13.96 -23.68 3.23
CA ALA A 65 -14.46 -24.33 4.42
C ALA A 65 -13.49 -25.34 5.04
N LYS A 66 -12.45 -25.78 4.30
CA LYS A 66 -11.45 -26.73 4.81
C LYS A 66 -10.62 -26.09 5.92
N SER A 67 -10.47 -26.80 7.04
CA SER A 67 -9.76 -26.30 8.23
C SER A 67 -8.34 -25.85 7.91
N GLU A 68 -7.60 -26.60 7.13
CA GLU A 68 -6.22 -26.31 6.72
C GLU A 68 -6.07 -24.93 6.04
N ILE A 69 -6.95 -24.61 5.09
CA ILE A 69 -6.94 -23.34 4.35
C ILE A 69 -7.34 -22.20 5.28
N ARG A 70 -8.41 -22.39 6.07
CA ARG A 70 -8.90 -21.38 7.00
C ARG A 70 -7.89 -21.08 8.10
N GLU A 71 -7.28 -22.11 8.68
CA GLU A 71 -6.25 -21.97 9.70
C GLU A 71 -5.02 -21.25 9.14
N LYS A 72 -4.62 -21.57 7.91
CA LYS A 72 -3.53 -20.86 7.22
C LYS A 72 -3.84 -19.39 7.02
N ALA A 73 -5.02 -19.04 6.52
CA ALA A 73 -5.43 -17.65 6.35
C ALA A 73 -5.46 -16.89 7.69
N ILE A 74 -6.03 -17.49 8.73
CA ILE A 74 -6.03 -16.91 10.09
C ILE A 74 -4.62 -16.77 10.64
N SER A 75 -3.73 -17.73 10.40
CA SER A 75 -2.33 -17.68 10.82
C SER A 75 -1.59 -16.51 10.16
N ILE A 76 -1.81 -16.28 8.85
CA ILE A 76 -1.27 -15.14 8.12
C ILE A 76 -1.73 -13.82 8.77
N LEU A 77 -3.02 -13.66 9.02
CA LEU A 77 -3.56 -12.44 9.64
C LEU A 77 -2.95 -12.20 11.04
N LYS A 78 -2.82 -13.25 11.86
CA LYS A 78 -2.19 -13.16 13.18
C LYS A 78 -0.70 -12.82 13.12
N GLU A 79 0.03 -13.40 12.16
CA GLU A 79 1.42 -13.09 11.91
C GLU A 79 1.60 -11.60 11.61
N TYR A 80 0.75 -11.03 10.74
CA TYR A 80 0.80 -9.61 10.40
C TYR A 80 0.44 -8.71 11.57
N LEU A 81 -0.54 -9.07 12.41
CA LEU A 81 -0.84 -8.32 13.63
C LEU A 81 0.35 -8.23 14.60
N GLY A 82 1.25 -9.20 14.56
CA GLY A 82 2.50 -9.19 15.35
C GLY A 82 3.63 -8.36 14.74
N LYS A 83 3.50 -7.93 13.48
CA LYS A 83 4.54 -7.17 12.78
C LYS A 83 4.49 -5.69 13.14
N SER A 84 5.65 -5.05 13.05
CA SER A 84 5.79 -3.60 13.14
C SER A 84 6.82 -3.12 12.11
N GLY A 85 6.67 -1.89 11.65
CA GLY A 85 7.62 -1.27 10.75
C GLY A 85 8.23 0.00 11.33
N VAL A 86 9.45 0.30 10.92
CA VAL A 86 10.09 1.59 11.17
C VAL A 86 9.71 2.53 10.05
N ILE A 87 8.86 3.52 10.34
CA ILE A 87 8.41 4.53 9.36
C ILE A 87 9.45 5.64 9.21
N LEU A 88 10.07 6.01 10.31
CA LEU A 88 11.11 7.03 10.35
C LEU A 88 12.21 6.60 11.32
N GLN A 89 13.46 6.73 10.87
CA GLN A 89 14.65 6.63 11.72
C GLN A 89 15.65 7.66 11.24
N ARG A 90 15.94 8.68 12.06
CA ARG A 90 16.76 9.79 11.62
C ARG A 90 17.49 10.44 12.80
N SER A 91 18.74 10.87 12.54
CA SER A 91 19.47 11.81 13.40
C SER A 91 19.36 13.21 12.79
N ILE A 92 19.03 14.20 13.62
CA ILE A 92 18.84 15.59 13.20
C ILE A 92 19.69 16.48 14.09
N HIS A 93 20.51 17.31 13.46
CA HIS A 93 21.26 18.36 14.17
C HIS A 93 20.40 19.62 14.22
N VAL A 94 20.17 20.14 15.44
CA VAL A 94 19.42 21.38 15.68
C VAL A 94 20.36 22.38 16.32
N SER A 95 20.71 23.42 15.58
CA SER A 95 21.63 24.47 16.05
C SER A 95 21.02 25.25 17.23
N ALA A 96 21.91 25.85 18.05
CA ALA A 96 21.49 26.79 19.08
C ALA A 96 20.66 27.93 18.47
N GLY A 97 19.62 28.37 19.15
CA GLY A 97 18.74 29.43 18.68
C GLY A 97 17.81 29.06 17.52
N SER A 98 17.74 27.78 17.11
CA SER A 98 16.95 27.35 15.94
C SER A 98 15.94 26.24 16.24
N SER A 99 15.09 25.96 15.26
CA SER A 99 14.19 24.80 15.26
C SER A 99 14.30 24.04 13.95
N SER A 100 13.89 22.75 13.97
CA SER A 100 13.83 21.89 12.78
C SER A 100 12.50 21.16 12.75
N ARG A 101 11.99 20.84 11.56
CA ARG A 101 10.73 20.11 11.38
C ARG A 101 10.90 18.89 10.52
N VAL A 102 10.28 17.78 10.94
CA VAL A 102 10.20 16.54 10.20
C VAL A 102 8.77 16.31 9.75
N LYS A 103 8.57 16.22 8.43
CA LYS A 103 7.25 15.88 7.85
C LYS A 103 6.97 14.40 8.04
N LEU A 104 5.78 14.07 8.50
CA LEU A 104 5.26 12.73 8.74
C LEU A 104 3.95 12.57 7.99
N THR A 105 3.72 11.41 7.39
CA THR A 105 2.39 10.99 6.92
C THR A 105 1.89 9.92 7.87
N LEU A 106 0.78 10.19 8.57
CA LEU A 106 0.22 9.32 9.58
C LEU A 106 -1.23 8.99 9.23
N HIS A 107 -1.65 7.75 9.55
CA HIS A 107 -3.01 7.27 9.30
C HIS A 107 -3.77 7.09 10.61
N SER A 108 -5.06 7.41 10.61
CA SER A 108 -5.92 7.17 11.77
C SER A 108 -6.06 5.66 12.03
N GLY A 109 -6.17 5.32 13.31
CA GLY A 109 -6.32 3.93 13.72
C GLY A 109 -5.07 3.07 13.68
N ILE A 110 -3.92 3.59 13.23
CA ILE A 110 -2.60 2.95 13.39
C ILE A 110 -2.04 3.32 14.77
N ILE A 111 -1.38 2.37 15.43
CA ILE A 111 -0.66 2.62 16.67
C ILE A 111 0.77 3.03 16.31
N TYR A 112 1.20 4.17 16.82
CA TYR A 112 2.55 4.69 16.63
C TYR A 112 3.33 4.68 17.94
N GLU A 113 4.61 4.31 17.89
CA GLU A 113 5.58 4.51 18.95
C GLU A 113 6.62 5.53 18.49
N LEU A 114 6.63 6.68 19.14
CA LEU A 114 7.64 7.71 18.94
C LEU A 114 8.69 7.58 20.03
N THR A 115 9.95 7.40 19.62
CA THR A 115 11.11 7.46 20.49
C THR A 115 11.99 8.64 20.06
N VAL A 116 12.35 9.48 21.01
CA VAL A 116 13.27 10.61 20.82
C VAL A 116 14.37 10.52 21.86
N SER A 117 15.63 10.71 21.47
CA SER A 117 16.76 10.85 22.38
C SER A 117 17.67 11.99 21.93
N VAL A 118 18.20 12.75 22.88
CA VAL A 118 19.08 13.89 22.62
C VAL A 118 20.49 13.53 23.07
N ASN A 119 21.47 13.75 22.17
CA ASN A 119 22.88 13.46 22.40
C ASN A 119 23.73 14.69 22.04
N GLY A 120 24.97 14.72 22.51
CA GLY A 120 25.99 15.70 22.10
C GLY A 120 25.91 17.06 22.79
N CYS A 121 25.42 17.10 24.01
CA CYS A 121 25.39 18.33 24.81
C CYS A 121 26.71 18.50 25.58
N PHE A 122 27.45 19.55 25.29
CA PHE A 122 28.74 19.81 25.95
C PHE A 122 28.58 20.53 27.28
N THR A 123 27.54 21.37 27.44
CA THR A 123 27.24 22.11 28.66
C THR A 123 25.75 22.41 28.76
N GLY A 124 25.13 22.36 29.93
CA GLY A 124 23.74 22.71 30.16
C GLY A 124 22.77 21.54 30.01
N SER A 125 21.48 21.85 29.87
CA SER A 125 20.43 20.82 29.74
C SER A 125 20.43 20.17 28.38
N CYS A 126 20.45 18.83 28.36
CA CYS A 126 20.38 18.00 27.17
C CYS A 126 18.92 17.79 26.72
N ASP A 127 18.06 18.77 26.83
CA ASP A 127 16.66 18.68 26.43
C ASP A 127 16.40 19.33 25.07
N ILE A 128 15.37 18.90 24.39
CA ILE A 128 14.84 19.50 23.16
C ILE A 128 13.36 19.79 23.35
N GLY A 129 12.91 20.95 22.91
CA GLY A 129 11.49 21.23 22.76
C GLY A 129 10.91 20.36 21.67
N LEU A 130 9.81 19.68 21.94
CA LEU A 130 9.15 18.78 21.00
C LEU A 130 7.69 19.16 20.89
N LYS A 131 7.19 19.25 19.65
CA LYS A 131 5.76 19.42 19.35
C LYS A 131 5.37 18.56 18.16
N LEU A 132 4.26 17.84 18.28
CA LEU A 132 3.60 17.24 17.13
C LEU A 132 2.54 18.22 16.62
N LEU A 133 2.65 18.61 15.36
CA LEU A 133 1.79 19.60 14.72
C LEU A 133 0.99 18.95 13.59
N ASP A 134 -0.24 19.38 13.36
CA ASP A 134 -1.05 19.03 12.20
C ASP A 134 -0.59 19.77 10.93
N SER A 135 -1.29 19.55 9.81
CA SER A 135 -1.01 20.20 8.52
C SER A 135 -1.13 21.73 8.56
N ASN A 136 -1.87 22.29 9.53
CA ASN A 136 -2.06 23.72 9.74
C ASN A 136 -1.11 24.30 10.81
N TYR A 137 -0.10 23.52 11.20
CA TYR A 137 0.87 23.87 12.25
C TYR A 137 0.27 24.12 13.64
N ARG A 138 -0.92 23.54 13.93
CA ARG A 138 -1.51 23.53 15.26
C ARG A 138 -1.03 22.29 16.01
N ILE A 139 -0.98 22.38 17.34
CA ILE A 139 -0.58 21.22 18.17
C ILE A 139 -1.62 20.11 17.99
N ALA A 140 -1.17 18.97 17.52
CA ALA A 140 -2.01 17.80 17.26
C ALA A 140 -2.45 17.13 18.57
N VAL A 141 -3.72 16.78 18.67
CA VAL A 141 -4.25 15.93 19.73
C VAL A 141 -4.03 14.46 19.33
N VAL A 142 -3.49 13.68 20.25
CA VAL A 142 -3.30 12.25 20.09
C VAL A 142 -3.94 11.47 21.24
N ASN A 143 -4.35 10.24 21.00
CA ASN A 143 -4.82 9.33 22.04
C ASN A 143 -3.67 8.44 22.52
N THR A 144 -3.47 8.39 23.82
CA THR A 144 -2.50 7.51 24.47
C THR A 144 -3.23 6.52 25.40
N SER A 145 -2.52 5.60 25.99
CA SER A 145 -3.08 4.68 27.00
C SER A 145 -3.71 5.38 28.21
N THR A 146 -3.35 6.65 28.43
CA THR A 146 -3.82 7.46 29.57
C THR A 146 -4.81 8.57 29.15
N GLY A 147 -5.35 8.51 27.91
CA GLY A 147 -6.31 9.46 27.37
C GLY A 147 -5.74 10.39 26.29
N SER A 148 -6.55 11.34 25.85
CA SER A 148 -6.15 12.32 24.84
C SER A 148 -5.12 13.28 25.40
N ARG A 149 -4.05 13.52 24.63
CA ARG A 149 -2.93 14.38 25.03
C ARG A 149 -2.36 15.16 23.86
N PHE A 150 -1.53 16.13 24.19
CA PHE A 150 -0.62 16.78 23.25
C PHE A 150 0.78 16.21 23.44
N ILE A 151 1.46 15.92 22.33
CA ILE A 151 2.91 15.64 22.37
C ILE A 151 3.60 17.01 22.30
N ILE A 152 3.83 17.58 23.47
CA ILE A 152 4.49 18.89 23.67
C ILE A 152 5.27 18.88 24.97
N GLY A 153 6.48 19.41 24.96
CA GLY A 153 7.32 19.55 26.15
C GLY A 153 8.80 19.63 25.83
N ARG A 154 9.62 19.64 26.87
CA ARG A 154 11.09 19.50 26.77
C ARG A 154 11.50 18.13 27.24
N TYR A 155 12.33 17.43 26.44
CA TYR A 155 12.70 16.05 26.69
C TYR A 155 14.18 15.84 26.42
N THR A 156 14.85 15.15 27.34
CA THR A 156 16.16 14.53 27.11
C THR A 156 15.98 13.18 26.39
N SER A 157 14.91 12.47 26.77
CA SER A 157 14.41 11.29 26.07
C SER A 157 12.89 11.21 26.19
N LEU A 158 12.22 10.69 25.17
CA LEU A 158 10.79 10.44 25.15
C LEU A 158 10.53 9.10 24.49
N ARG A 159 9.65 8.30 25.08
CA ARG A 159 9.01 7.15 24.42
C ARG A 159 7.52 7.21 24.70
N VAL A 160 6.73 7.29 23.64
CA VAL A 160 5.27 7.39 23.75
C VAL A 160 4.58 6.59 22.66
N ASN A 161 3.56 5.82 23.07
CA ASN A 161 2.64 5.16 22.15
C ASN A 161 1.38 6.00 22.00
N PHE A 162 0.95 6.21 20.75
CA PHE A 162 -0.23 7.01 20.46
C PHE A 162 -0.96 6.54 19.19
N THR A 163 -2.22 6.95 19.09
CA THR A 163 -3.01 6.95 17.84
C THR A 163 -3.47 8.39 17.58
N LEU A 164 -3.77 8.70 16.32
CA LEU A 164 -4.31 10.02 15.99
C LEU A 164 -5.72 10.17 16.56
N HIS A 165 -6.04 11.36 17.07
CA HIS A 165 -7.37 11.79 17.47
C HIS A 165 -8.03 12.59 16.33
N THR A 166 -7.96 12.12 15.10
CA THR A 166 -8.54 12.78 13.94
C THR A 166 -9.57 11.88 13.29
N LEU A 167 -10.59 12.50 12.69
CA LEU A 167 -11.59 11.82 11.85
C LEU A 167 -11.07 11.60 10.43
N GLU A 168 -9.99 12.28 10.04
CA GLU A 168 -9.35 12.10 8.75
C GLU A 168 -8.58 10.76 8.73
N GLU A 169 -8.74 9.99 7.66
CA GLU A 169 -8.09 8.68 7.51
C GLU A 169 -6.58 8.78 7.39
N GLU A 170 -6.09 9.85 6.75
CA GLU A 170 -4.68 10.14 6.52
C GLU A 170 -4.42 11.62 6.68
N GLY A 171 -3.32 11.99 7.30
CA GLY A 171 -2.93 13.38 7.46
C GLY A 171 -1.42 13.61 7.40
N VAL A 172 -1.06 14.85 7.00
CA VAL A 172 0.31 15.35 7.09
C VAL A 172 0.49 15.97 8.47
N PHE A 173 1.54 15.53 9.17
CA PHE A 173 1.95 16.03 10.47
C PHE A 173 3.39 16.49 10.42
N TYR A 174 3.77 17.33 11.38
CA TYR A 174 5.15 17.78 11.53
C TYR A 174 5.60 17.55 12.98
N LEU A 175 6.74 16.87 13.13
CA LEU A 175 7.43 16.81 14.39
C LEU A 175 8.40 17.99 14.45
N GLU A 176 8.10 19.00 15.26
CA GLU A 176 8.97 20.14 15.49
C GLU A 176 9.92 19.86 16.62
N LEU A 177 11.22 20.11 16.38
CA LEU A 177 12.31 20.04 17.33
C LEU A 177 12.78 21.47 17.57
N ASP A 178 12.56 21.99 18.77
CA ASP A 178 12.82 23.38 19.14
C ASP A 178 14.02 23.49 20.09
N ASN A 179 15.06 24.15 19.61
CA ASN A 179 16.26 24.52 20.36
C ASN A 179 16.44 26.05 20.43
N SER A 180 15.38 26.83 20.18
CA SER A 180 15.43 28.30 20.11
C SER A 180 15.81 28.94 21.42
N TYR A 181 15.58 28.26 22.55
CA TYR A 181 15.93 28.72 23.90
C TYR A 181 17.39 28.47 24.28
N SER A 182 18.13 27.69 23.49
CA SER A 182 19.57 27.46 23.74
C SER A 182 20.39 28.50 23.01
N ILE A 183 21.23 29.20 23.76
CA ILE A 183 22.04 30.30 23.21
C ILE A 183 23.36 29.76 22.60
N ILE A 184 23.89 28.68 23.15
CA ILE A 184 25.25 28.23 22.84
C ILE A 184 25.27 26.79 22.33
N THR A 185 24.37 25.91 22.78
CA THR A 185 24.49 24.46 22.59
C THR A 185 23.62 23.96 21.46
N SER A 186 24.24 23.50 20.38
CA SER A 186 23.58 22.69 19.34
C SER A 186 23.31 21.29 19.87
N LYS A 187 22.31 20.59 19.36
CA LYS A 187 21.86 19.27 19.82
C LYS A 187 21.70 18.30 18.67
N SER A 188 22.12 17.06 18.88
CA SER A 188 21.85 15.96 17.97
C SER A 188 20.68 15.16 18.52
N VAL A 189 19.58 15.11 17.76
CA VAL A 189 18.34 14.46 18.16
C VAL A 189 18.15 13.23 17.29
N TYR A 190 18.09 12.07 17.95
CA TYR A 190 17.77 10.79 17.29
C TYR A 190 16.29 10.49 17.44
N ILE A 191 15.61 10.24 16.34
CA ILE A 191 14.18 10.00 16.28
C ILE A 191 13.93 8.65 15.63
N THR A 192 13.08 7.84 16.28
CA THR A 192 12.51 6.64 15.69
C THR A 192 10.98 6.71 15.81
N LEU A 193 10.28 6.49 14.69
CA LEU A 193 8.84 6.32 14.65
C LEU A 193 8.53 4.91 14.11
N ARG A 194 7.89 4.10 14.94
CA ARG A 194 7.40 2.76 14.57
C ARG A 194 5.90 2.76 14.45
N ALA A 195 5.38 1.91 13.57
CA ALA A 195 3.95 1.66 13.45
C ALA A 195 3.63 0.20 13.77
N TYR A 196 2.42 -0.01 14.32
CA TYR A 196 1.91 -1.32 14.71
C TYR A 196 0.47 -1.48 14.26
N TYR A 197 0.09 -2.72 13.90
CA TYR A 197 -1.30 -3.06 13.62
C TYR A 197 -2.10 -3.12 14.94
N PRO A 198 -3.25 -2.44 15.03
CA PRO A 198 -4.16 -2.59 16.15
C PRO A 198 -4.91 -3.93 16.05
N ARG A 199 -5.37 -4.48 17.17
CA ARG A 199 -6.08 -5.77 17.18
C ARG A 199 -7.32 -5.79 16.30
N TYR A 200 -8.06 -4.68 16.18
CA TYR A 200 -9.27 -4.60 15.37
C TYR A 200 -9.01 -4.72 13.87
N ALA A 201 -7.75 -4.52 13.41
CA ALA A 201 -7.38 -4.72 12.01
C ALA A 201 -7.72 -6.13 11.52
N PHE A 202 -7.74 -7.13 12.40
CA PHE A 202 -8.12 -8.50 12.07
C PHE A 202 -9.49 -8.60 11.37
N ASN A 203 -10.44 -7.71 11.69
CA ASN A 203 -11.78 -7.69 11.11
C ASN A 203 -11.89 -6.76 9.88
N ASP A 204 -10.89 -5.95 9.60
CA ASP A 204 -10.89 -4.99 8.51
C ASP A 204 -10.63 -5.71 7.16
N GLU A 205 -11.48 -5.45 6.17
CA GLU A 205 -11.41 -6.10 4.85
C GLU A 205 -10.12 -5.73 4.10
N TYR A 206 -9.72 -4.47 4.15
CA TYR A 206 -8.50 -4.00 3.48
C TYR A 206 -7.24 -4.57 4.12
N PHE A 207 -7.25 -4.75 5.45
CA PHE A 207 -6.17 -5.46 6.14
C PHE A 207 -6.06 -6.91 5.70
N LYS A 208 -7.20 -7.63 5.61
CA LYS A 208 -7.22 -9.02 5.14
C LYS A 208 -6.67 -9.12 3.71
N VAL A 209 -7.10 -8.21 2.82
CA VAL A 209 -6.59 -8.16 1.44
C VAL A 209 -5.09 -7.89 1.44
N PHE A 210 -4.63 -6.90 2.20
CA PHE A 210 -3.22 -6.57 2.30
C PHE A 210 -2.41 -7.74 2.84
N ALA A 211 -2.75 -8.28 4.01
CA ALA A 211 -1.94 -9.29 4.68
C ALA A 211 -1.83 -10.58 3.87
N ILE A 212 -2.94 -11.08 3.33
CA ILE A 212 -2.96 -12.32 2.54
C ILE A 212 -2.25 -12.10 1.19
N GLY A 213 -2.57 -11.04 0.46
CA GLY A 213 -1.96 -10.77 -0.86
C GLY A 213 -0.45 -10.57 -0.75
N HIS A 214 0.00 -9.79 0.22
CA HIS A 214 1.42 -9.59 0.47
C HIS A 214 2.11 -10.89 0.91
N TRP A 215 1.47 -11.68 1.81
CA TRP A 215 2.03 -12.95 2.24
C TRP A 215 2.22 -13.92 1.06
N VAL A 216 1.20 -14.09 0.22
CA VAL A 216 1.27 -14.98 -0.96
C VAL A 216 2.36 -14.50 -1.91
N SER A 217 2.41 -13.21 -2.20
CA SER A 217 3.44 -12.60 -3.07
C SER A 217 4.87 -12.85 -2.57
N MET A 218 5.07 -12.92 -1.25
CA MET A 218 6.40 -13.11 -0.66
C MET A 218 6.80 -14.57 -0.47
N ASN A 219 5.81 -15.49 -0.36
CA ASN A 219 6.07 -16.87 0.06
C ASN A 219 5.79 -17.93 -1.01
N ILE A 220 5.00 -17.63 -2.03
CA ILE A 220 4.75 -18.52 -3.16
C ILE A 220 5.65 -18.10 -4.33
N ARG A 221 6.31 -19.07 -4.98
CA ARG A 221 7.16 -18.81 -6.15
C ARG A 221 6.39 -19.10 -7.43
N TYR A 222 6.55 -18.24 -8.43
CA TYR A 222 6.01 -18.51 -9.75
C TYR A 222 6.84 -19.57 -10.46
N ILE A 223 6.19 -20.63 -10.91
CA ILE A 223 6.76 -21.70 -11.73
C ILE A 223 5.71 -22.05 -12.77
N SER A 224 6.02 -21.84 -14.04
CA SER A 224 5.14 -22.26 -15.13
C SER A 224 5.02 -23.79 -15.17
N ASP A 225 3.83 -24.23 -15.51
CA ASP A 225 3.61 -25.65 -15.78
C ASP A 225 4.55 -26.17 -16.87
N PRO A 226 5.00 -27.44 -16.79
CA PRO A 226 5.70 -28.06 -17.88
C PRO A 226 4.77 -28.08 -19.11
N LEU A 227 5.34 -27.90 -20.30
CA LEU A 227 4.63 -27.98 -21.58
C LEU A 227 4.10 -29.43 -21.83
N ILE A 228 3.10 -29.82 -21.05
CA ILE A 228 2.35 -31.06 -21.19
C ILE A 228 0.97 -30.72 -21.75
N GLU A 229 0.38 -31.66 -22.49
CA GLU A 229 -0.88 -31.45 -23.23
C GLU A 229 -2.11 -31.11 -22.38
N ASP A 230 -2.09 -31.38 -21.06
CA ASP A 230 -3.18 -31.06 -20.12
C ASP A 230 -2.74 -30.00 -19.10
N GLU A 231 -3.44 -28.88 -19.06
CA GLU A 231 -3.33 -27.85 -18.02
C GLU A 231 -3.67 -28.45 -16.66
N TYR A 232 -2.74 -28.35 -15.70
CA TYR A 232 -2.91 -28.85 -14.35
C TYR A 232 -3.17 -27.68 -13.38
N ILE A 233 -4.32 -27.63 -12.78
CA ILE A 233 -4.68 -26.66 -11.75
C ILE A 233 -4.53 -27.32 -10.38
N ALA A 234 -3.52 -26.93 -9.63
CA ALA A 234 -3.24 -27.50 -8.32
C ALA A 234 -4.34 -27.12 -7.30
N PRO A 235 -4.75 -28.08 -6.43
CA PRO A 235 -5.58 -27.72 -5.28
C PRO A 235 -4.87 -26.70 -4.38
N PRO A 236 -5.59 -25.73 -3.74
CA PRO A 236 -4.98 -24.68 -2.91
C PRO A 236 -4.04 -25.17 -1.81
N ASN A 237 -4.34 -26.30 -1.18
CA ASN A 237 -3.48 -26.91 -0.17
C ASN A 237 -2.19 -27.49 -0.75
N GLU A 238 -2.21 -27.94 -1.99
CA GLU A 238 -1.00 -28.39 -2.69
C GLU A 238 -0.09 -27.22 -3.02
N THR A 239 -0.62 -26.13 -3.61
CA THR A 239 0.13 -24.91 -3.87
C THR A 239 0.75 -24.34 -2.58
N LEU A 240 0.02 -24.37 -1.45
CA LEU A 240 0.56 -23.99 -0.15
C LEU A 240 1.70 -24.89 0.31
N ARG A 241 1.55 -26.21 0.15
CA ARG A 241 2.54 -27.22 0.58
C ARG A 241 3.81 -27.15 -0.25
N VAL A 242 3.67 -26.98 -1.56
CA VAL A 242 4.79 -26.88 -2.52
C VAL A 242 5.47 -25.51 -2.43
N GLY A 243 4.71 -24.46 -2.10
CA GLY A 243 5.17 -23.07 -2.06
C GLY A 243 5.48 -22.52 -3.45
N ALA A 244 4.83 -23.05 -4.49
CA ALA A 244 5.00 -22.64 -5.87
C ALA A 244 3.77 -23.01 -6.70
N GLY A 245 3.59 -22.33 -7.84
CA GLY A 245 2.55 -22.56 -8.82
C GLY A 245 2.60 -21.53 -9.94
N ASP A 246 1.77 -21.69 -10.95
CA ASP A 246 1.63 -20.73 -12.04
C ASP A 246 0.46 -19.75 -11.82
N CYS A 247 -0.06 -19.12 -12.86
CA CYS A 247 -1.05 -18.05 -12.74
C CYS A 247 -2.39 -18.52 -12.18
N ASP A 248 -2.88 -19.68 -12.57
CA ASP A 248 -4.16 -20.21 -12.10
C ASP A 248 -4.07 -20.78 -10.68
N ASP A 249 -2.96 -21.38 -10.31
CA ASP A 249 -2.64 -21.82 -8.95
C ASP A 249 -2.63 -20.64 -7.99
N TYR A 250 -1.98 -19.52 -8.37
CA TYR A 250 -1.98 -18.29 -7.60
C TYR A 250 -3.39 -17.71 -7.45
N ALA A 251 -4.14 -17.65 -8.55
CA ALA A 251 -5.48 -17.11 -8.57
C ALA A 251 -6.42 -17.91 -7.67
N VAL A 252 -6.38 -19.23 -7.77
CA VAL A 252 -7.21 -20.13 -6.97
C VAL A 252 -6.81 -20.09 -5.50
N LEU A 253 -5.52 -20.13 -5.19
CA LEU A 253 -5.02 -20.04 -3.83
C LEU A 253 -5.46 -18.73 -3.15
N LEU A 254 -5.21 -17.58 -3.80
CA LEU A 254 -5.57 -16.26 -3.27
C LEU A 254 -7.07 -16.15 -3.05
N ALA A 255 -7.87 -16.46 -4.08
CA ALA A 255 -9.33 -16.37 -3.97
C ALA A 255 -9.87 -17.26 -2.84
N THR A 256 -9.31 -18.46 -2.68
CA THR A 256 -9.71 -19.42 -1.63
C THR A 256 -9.32 -18.94 -0.23
N LEU A 257 -8.10 -18.42 -0.03
CA LEU A 257 -7.66 -17.84 1.24
C LEU A 257 -8.55 -16.62 1.62
N TYR A 258 -8.84 -15.74 0.68
CA TYR A 258 -9.72 -14.58 0.91
C TYR A 258 -11.13 -15.01 1.32
N ARG A 259 -11.71 -15.96 0.61
CA ARG A 259 -13.04 -16.50 0.94
C ARG A 259 -13.08 -17.15 2.32
N SER A 260 -12.01 -17.84 2.72
CA SER A 260 -11.94 -18.52 4.03
C SER A 260 -11.99 -17.55 5.23
N VAL A 261 -11.69 -16.27 5.01
CA VAL A 261 -11.78 -15.18 6.01
C VAL A 261 -12.95 -14.23 5.76
N GLY A 262 -13.90 -14.62 4.90
CA GLY A 262 -15.16 -13.93 4.68
C GLY A 262 -15.15 -12.83 3.62
N LEU A 263 -14.11 -12.72 2.79
CA LEU A 263 -14.10 -11.81 1.65
C LEU A 263 -14.82 -12.40 0.44
N ASN A 264 -15.47 -11.57 -0.36
CA ASN A 264 -16.06 -11.98 -1.63
C ASN A 264 -15.00 -12.00 -2.71
N ALA A 265 -14.36 -13.16 -2.91
CA ALA A 265 -13.31 -13.33 -3.89
C ALA A 265 -13.66 -14.41 -4.92
N VAL A 266 -13.18 -14.22 -6.15
CA VAL A 266 -13.45 -15.04 -7.33
C VAL A 266 -12.18 -15.10 -8.19
N VAL A 267 -12.19 -15.94 -9.24
CA VAL A 267 -11.11 -15.98 -10.22
C VAL A 267 -11.57 -15.29 -11.50
N GLY A 268 -10.75 -14.38 -12.02
CA GLY A 268 -10.92 -13.74 -13.31
C GLY A 268 -10.06 -14.42 -14.37
N LEU A 269 -10.65 -14.78 -15.50
CA LEU A 269 -9.95 -15.20 -16.70
C LEU A 269 -9.73 -14.00 -17.62
N ILE A 270 -8.51 -13.77 -18.02
CA ILE A 270 -8.02 -12.51 -18.58
C ILE A 270 -7.33 -12.73 -19.92
N ASP A 271 -7.45 -11.75 -20.79
CA ASP A 271 -6.67 -11.54 -21.99
C ASP A 271 -5.62 -10.45 -21.70
N THR A 272 -4.35 -10.83 -21.70
CA THR A 272 -3.24 -9.91 -21.43
C THR A 272 -2.56 -9.39 -22.69
N ASN A 273 -2.83 -10.01 -23.84
CA ASN A 273 -2.20 -9.69 -25.12
C ASN A 273 -3.14 -8.97 -26.12
N GLY A 274 -4.45 -8.94 -25.84
CA GLY A 274 -5.46 -8.22 -26.63
C GLY A 274 -6.05 -9.02 -27.81
N ASP A 275 -5.84 -10.34 -27.86
CA ASP A 275 -6.36 -11.21 -28.93
C ASP A 275 -7.78 -11.74 -28.65
N ASN A 276 -8.39 -11.37 -27.53
CA ASN A 276 -9.71 -11.80 -27.03
C ASN A 276 -9.76 -13.28 -26.63
N LYS A 277 -8.63 -13.90 -26.33
CA LYS A 277 -8.55 -15.24 -25.76
C LYS A 277 -8.05 -15.16 -24.32
N VAL A 278 -8.40 -16.15 -23.53
CA VAL A 278 -7.86 -16.29 -22.18
C VAL A 278 -6.43 -16.80 -22.27
N ASP A 279 -5.51 -16.07 -21.69
CA ASP A 279 -4.09 -16.44 -21.58
C ASP A 279 -3.56 -16.29 -20.14
N HIS A 280 -4.41 -15.83 -19.19
CA HIS A 280 -4.01 -15.62 -17.81
C HIS A 280 -5.20 -15.74 -16.85
N ALA A 281 -4.92 -16.14 -15.60
CA ALA A 281 -5.87 -16.16 -14.50
C ALA A 281 -5.41 -15.28 -13.34
N THR A 282 -6.32 -14.59 -12.68
CA THR A 282 -6.02 -13.72 -11.53
C THR A 282 -7.08 -13.81 -10.44
N ALA A 283 -6.70 -13.53 -9.20
CA ALA A 283 -7.65 -13.39 -8.12
C ALA A 283 -8.31 -12.01 -8.16
N LEU A 284 -9.62 -11.98 -7.95
CA LEU A 284 -10.44 -10.78 -7.89
C LEU A 284 -11.15 -10.72 -6.53
N VAL A 285 -11.04 -9.58 -5.84
CA VAL A 285 -11.79 -9.33 -4.60
C VAL A 285 -12.83 -8.24 -4.85
N TYR A 286 -14.09 -8.56 -4.61
CA TYR A 286 -15.22 -7.66 -4.86
C TYR A 286 -15.46 -6.71 -3.69
N PHE A 287 -15.64 -5.43 -4.00
CA PHE A 287 -16.03 -4.37 -3.09
C PHE A 287 -17.21 -3.57 -3.63
N THR A 288 -18.10 -3.13 -2.73
CA THR A 288 -19.19 -2.21 -3.08
C THR A 288 -18.74 -0.74 -3.09
N GLY A 289 -17.56 -0.42 -2.53
CA GLY A 289 -16.97 0.91 -2.47
C GLY A 289 -16.35 1.36 -3.79
N ASN A 290 -15.76 2.54 -3.78
CA ASN A 290 -15.06 3.08 -4.94
C ASN A 290 -13.55 2.73 -4.90
N PRO A 291 -12.83 2.77 -6.05
CA PRO A 291 -11.41 2.42 -6.11
C PRO A 291 -10.52 3.27 -5.22
N THR A 292 -10.87 4.52 -4.98
CA THR A 292 -10.10 5.44 -4.13
C THR A 292 -10.13 5.00 -2.67
N GLU A 293 -11.29 4.55 -2.18
CA GLU A 293 -11.42 4.02 -0.81
C GLU A 293 -10.65 2.71 -0.64
N ILE A 294 -10.70 1.84 -1.64
CA ILE A 294 -9.93 0.59 -1.64
C ILE A 294 -8.41 0.89 -1.59
N LEU A 295 -7.95 1.81 -2.45
CA LEU A 295 -6.54 2.24 -2.45
C LEU A 295 -6.12 2.80 -1.09
N LYS A 296 -6.92 3.69 -0.51
CA LYS A 296 -6.64 4.27 0.82
C LYS A 296 -6.59 3.20 1.91
N GLY A 297 -7.55 2.28 1.91
CA GLY A 297 -7.62 1.20 2.89
C GLY A 297 -6.38 0.28 2.82
N ILE A 298 -5.99 -0.17 1.62
CA ILE A 298 -4.80 -0.99 1.42
C ILE A 298 -3.53 -0.20 1.77
N SER A 299 -3.41 1.05 1.30
CA SER A 299 -2.26 1.92 1.56
C SER A 299 -2.04 2.17 3.06
N LYS A 300 -3.13 2.38 3.80
CA LYS A 300 -3.11 2.51 5.26
C LYS A 300 -2.40 1.33 5.91
N TRP A 301 -2.83 0.11 5.62
CA TRP A 301 -2.27 -1.09 6.25
C TRP A 301 -0.86 -1.42 5.75
N ALA A 302 -0.57 -1.18 4.48
CA ALA A 302 0.76 -1.33 3.89
C ALA A 302 1.78 -0.38 4.53
N SER A 303 1.36 0.84 4.89
CA SER A 303 2.21 1.87 5.50
C SER A 303 2.82 1.43 6.84
N VAL A 304 2.16 0.53 7.58
CA VAL A 304 2.70 -0.04 8.83
C VAL A 304 4.04 -0.75 8.61
N LEU A 305 4.23 -1.37 7.45
CA LEU A 305 5.49 -2.01 7.08
C LEU A 305 6.40 -1.11 6.20
N GLY A 306 6.06 0.17 6.05
CA GLY A 306 6.79 1.10 5.19
C GLY A 306 6.59 0.81 3.70
N ILE A 307 5.58 0.03 3.33
CA ILE A 307 5.24 -0.28 1.93
C ILE A 307 4.35 0.83 1.40
N LYS A 308 4.76 1.42 0.27
CA LYS A 308 4.01 2.47 -0.40
C LYS A 308 3.15 1.87 -1.51
N VAL A 309 1.83 1.99 -1.40
CA VAL A 309 0.86 1.60 -2.43
C VAL A 309 0.29 2.88 -3.06
N GLU A 310 0.72 3.20 -4.28
CA GLU A 310 0.32 4.43 -4.97
C GLU A 310 -0.86 4.21 -5.92
N LYS A 311 -1.07 2.99 -6.37
CA LYS A 311 -2.13 2.62 -7.31
C LYS A 311 -2.58 1.18 -7.09
N ILE A 312 -3.81 0.91 -7.49
CA ILE A 312 -4.39 -0.42 -7.59
C ILE A 312 -4.92 -0.65 -9.01
N SER A 313 -5.05 -1.90 -9.40
CA SER A 313 -5.67 -2.32 -10.67
C SER A 313 -6.99 -3.00 -10.37
N TYR A 314 -8.02 -2.71 -11.19
CA TYR A 314 -9.38 -3.19 -10.91
C TYR A 314 -10.25 -3.25 -12.17
N PHE A 315 -11.34 -4.02 -12.09
CA PHE A 315 -12.45 -3.99 -13.04
C PHE A 315 -13.72 -3.45 -12.39
N ASN A 316 -14.53 -2.70 -13.14
CA ASN A 316 -15.87 -2.32 -12.71
C ASN A 316 -16.87 -3.32 -13.32
N ALA A 317 -17.57 -4.06 -12.47
CA ALA A 317 -18.59 -5.01 -12.87
C ALA A 317 -19.56 -5.30 -11.71
N ASP A 318 -20.74 -5.83 -12.00
CA ASP A 318 -21.75 -6.23 -11.01
C ASP A 318 -22.14 -5.12 -10.00
N GLY A 319 -22.07 -3.85 -10.41
CA GLY A 319 -22.39 -2.70 -9.56
C GLY A 319 -21.34 -2.35 -8.53
N GLY A 320 -20.12 -2.90 -8.64
CA GLY A 320 -19.00 -2.64 -7.73
C GLY A 320 -17.65 -2.74 -8.40
N VAL A 321 -16.63 -2.93 -7.61
CA VAL A 321 -15.22 -2.97 -8.00
C VAL A 321 -14.63 -4.33 -7.69
N TYR A 322 -14.08 -4.98 -8.70
CA TYR A 322 -13.23 -6.16 -8.55
C TYR A 322 -11.76 -5.75 -8.52
N LEU A 323 -11.19 -5.70 -7.33
CA LEU A 323 -9.76 -5.46 -7.14
C LEU A 323 -8.97 -6.65 -7.67
N ILE A 324 -7.98 -6.39 -8.53
CA ILE A 324 -7.06 -7.40 -9.03
C ILE A 324 -5.97 -7.65 -7.97
N VAL A 325 -5.72 -8.92 -7.66
CA VAL A 325 -4.59 -9.34 -6.81
C VAL A 325 -3.78 -10.37 -7.56
N ASP A 326 -2.68 -9.91 -8.14
CA ASP A 326 -1.91 -10.67 -9.12
C ASP A 326 -0.40 -10.56 -8.87
N PRO A 327 0.16 -11.37 -7.96
CA PRO A 327 1.59 -11.37 -7.69
C PRO A 327 2.47 -11.61 -8.93
N PRO A 328 2.17 -12.57 -9.82
CA PRO A 328 2.96 -12.81 -11.03
C PRO A 328 3.05 -11.60 -11.97
N MET A 329 1.95 -10.85 -12.12
CA MET A 329 1.86 -9.70 -13.02
C MET A 329 2.07 -8.36 -12.33
N SER A 330 2.46 -8.35 -11.06
CA SER A 330 2.65 -7.12 -10.30
C SER A 330 3.93 -6.37 -10.68
N THR A 331 3.85 -5.03 -10.65
CA THR A 331 5.01 -4.16 -10.88
C THR A 331 6.13 -4.39 -9.85
N TYR A 332 5.74 -4.69 -8.62
CA TYR A 332 6.66 -4.93 -7.51
C TYR A 332 6.17 -6.12 -6.68
N LYS A 333 7.09 -7.00 -6.30
CA LYS A 333 6.78 -8.20 -5.52
C LYS A 333 5.99 -7.94 -4.23
N ASN A 334 6.22 -6.81 -3.57
CA ASN A 334 5.52 -6.43 -2.34
C ASN A 334 4.22 -5.64 -2.58
N ASN A 335 3.79 -5.48 -3.83
CA ASN A 335 2.58 -4.74 -4.21
C ASN A 335 1.75 -5.50 -5.25
N PRO A 336 1.13 -6.64 -4.90
CA PRO A 336 0.39 -7.49 -5.83
C PRO A 336 -0.92 -6.88 -6.36
N TRP A 337 -1.30 -5.68 -5.92
CA TRP A 337 -2.50 -4.96 -6.35
C TRP A 337 -2.25 -4.00 -7.52
N SER A 338 -0.99 -3.83 -7.93
CA SER A 338 -0.59 -2.93 -9.01
C SER A 338 0.07 -3.71 -10.13
N ILE A 339 -0.72 -4.12 -11.11
CA ILE A 339 -0.21 -4.76 -12.33
C ILE A 339 0.40 -3.73 -13.28
N TYR A 340 1.40 -4.14 -14.06
CA TYR A 340 2.16 -3.22 -14.90
C TYR A 340 1.74 -3.23 -16.38
N HIS A 341 0.93 -4.20 -16.81
CA HIS A 341 0.68 -4.40 -18.22
C HIS A 341 -0.72 -4.03 -18.71
N THR A 342 -0.79 -3.55 -19.96
CA THR A 342 -1.99 -3.34 -20.73
C THR A 342 -1.76 -3.89 -22.14
N PRO A 343 -2.77 -4.39 -22.83
CA PRO A 343 -4.16 -4.48 -22.45
C PRO A 343 -4.40 -5.59 -21.43
N TYR A 344 -5.26 -5.34 -20.46
CA TYR A 344 -5.66 -6.30 -19.44
C TYR A 344 -7.19 -6.35 -19.47
N ARG A 345 -7.74 -7.35 -20.12
CA ARG A 345 -9.19 -7.44 -20.38
C ARG A 345 -9.78 -8.63 -19.65
N LEU A 346 -10.77 -8.40 -18.82
CA LEU A 346 -11.52 -9.46 -18.17
C LEU A 346 -12.46 -10.13 -19.20
N ILE A 347 -12.22 -11.41 -19.44
CA ILE A 347 -13.04 -12.22 -20.35
C ILE A 347 -14.17 -12.91 -19.57
N LYS A 348 -13.87 -13.46 -18.39
CA LYS A 348 -14.85 -14.22 -17.60
C LYS A 348 -14.55 -14.16 -16.12
N ILE A 349 -15.59 -14.18 -15.30
CA ILE A 349 -15.50 -14.35 -13.85
C ILE A 349 -15.98 -15.76 -13.48
N ILE A 350 -15.13 -16.53 -12.80
CA ILE A 350 -15.47 -17.85 -12.26
C ILE A 350 -15.90 -17.66 -10.81
N LYS A 351 -17.19 -17.89 -10.55
CA LYS A 351 -17.80 -17.89 -9.22
C LYS A 351 -17.91 -19.32 -8.68
N PRO A 352 -17.97 -19.54 -7.32
CA PRO A 352 -18.14 -20.86 -6.72
C PRO A 352 -19.45 -21.55 -7.10
#